data_fdf46a9bf858ed38de861753514a47c4
#
_entry.id   fdf46a9bf858ed38de861753514a47c4
#
_cell.length_a   1.000
_cell.length_b   1.000
_cell.length_c   1.000
_cell.angle_alpha   90.00
_cell.angle_beta   90.00
_cell.angle_gamma   90.00
#
_symmetry.space_group_name_H-M   'P 1'
#
loop_
_entity.id
_entity.type
_entity.pdbx_description
1 polymer ?
#
loop_
_entity_poly.entity_id
_entity_poly.type
_entity_poly.pdbx_seq_one_letter_code
_entity_poly.pdbx_strand_id
1 'polypeptide(L)'
;GTMSKLFRMAAGGFVVKMGIDQTDLYTNNKARLSLINDGLQTQAELQQKIYAAAQRSRGEYSAMVDSVSKLGLLAGDAFSSNNEIIAFTEQLNKAFTISGATTENRNAAMLQLTQAMAAGRLQGDEYVSIMENAPMLIDAISKYTGKTKGELKELSSEGYITSDMIKNALFAASDDINAKFEKMPKTF
;
A
#
# COMPACT_ATOMS: atom_id res chain seq x y z
N GLY A 1 -17.63 20.10 -10.97
CA GLY A 1 -18.41 19.14 -11.71
C GLY A 1 -19.00 18.06 -10.82
N THR A 2 -19.69 17.13 -11.44
CA THR A 2 -20.35 16.04 -10.72
C THR A 2 -19.37 15.21 -9.87
N MET A 3 -18.21 14.93 -10.41
CA MET A 3 -17.16 14.17 -9.71
C MET A 3 -16.70 14.90 -8.45
N SER A 4 -16.39 16.18 -8.54
CA SER A 4 -16.00 17.00 -7.40
C SER A 4 -17.08 17.02 -6.32
N LYS A 5 -18.34 17.17 -6.75
CA LYS A 5 -19.48 17.21 -5.85
C LYS A 5 -19.67 15.86 -5.14
N LEU A 6 -19.60 14.76 -5.90
CA LEU A 6 -19.71 13.41 -5.34
C LEU A 6 -18.56 13.14 -4.37
N PHE A 7 -17.35 13.48 -4.73
CA PHE A 7 -16.18 13.31 -3.88
C PHE A 7 -16.31 14.10 -2.58
N ARG A 8 -16.81 15.34 -2.67
CA ARG A 8 -17.05 16.17 -1.50
C ARG A 8 -18.06 15.53 -0.55
N MET A 9 -19.13 14.97 -1.09
CA MET A 9 -20.14 14.27 -0.30
C MET A 9 -19.59 13.03 0.37
N ALA A 10 -18.80 12.23 -0.35
CA ALA A 10 -18.21 11.00 0.16
C ALA A 10 -17.13 11.26 1.18
N ALA A 11 -16.32 12.29 0.97
CA ALA A 11 -15.15 12.60 1.79
C ALA A 11 -15.45 13.60 2.91
N GLY A 12 -16.71 13.96 3.12
CA GLY A 12 -17.06 15.00 4.08
C GLY A 12 -16.43 16.31 3.68
N GLY A 13 -15.73 16.99 4.49
CA GLY A 13 -15.11 18.27 4.18
C GLY A 13 -13.81 18.21 3.40
N PHE A 14 -13.44 17.06 2.87
CA PHE A 14 -12.13 16.88 2.23
C PHE A 14 -11.88 17.90 1.12
N VAL A 15 -12.79 17.99 0.14
CA VAL A 15 -12.64 18.92 -0.99
C VAL A 15 -12.77 20.38 -0.54
N VAL A 16 -13.65 20.64 0.42
CA VAL A 16 -13.89 21.99 0.96
C VAL A 16 -12.63 22.56 1.63
N LYS A 17 -11.83 21.70 2.25
CA LYS A 17 -10.59 22.12 2.94
C LYS A 17 -9.43 22.34 1.98
N MET A 18 -9.57 21.97 0.71
CA MET A 18 -8.49 22.08 -0.26
C MET A 18 -8.37 23.54 -0.76
N GLY A 19 -7.14 24.02 -0.76
CA GLY A 19 -6.80 25.28 -1.41
C GLY A 19 -6.52 25.06 -2.90
N ILE A 20 -6.05 26.11 -3.58
CA ILE A 20 -5.75 26.06 -5.02
C ILE A 20 -4.72 24.97 -5.34
N ASP A 21 -3.64 24.89 -4.55
CA ASP A 21 -2.60 23.87 -4.75
C ASP A 21 -3.14 22.47 -4.57
N GLN A 22 -4.06 22.28 -3.61
CA GLN A 22 -4.69 20.99 -3.36
C GLN A 22 -5.69 20.63 -4.46
N THR A 23 -6.28 21.63 -5.12
CA THR A 23 -7.13 21.40 -6.29
C THR A 23 -6.31 20.83 -7.45
N ASP A 24 -5.11 21.34 -7.68
CA ASP A 24 -4.19 20.80 -8.68
C ASP A 24 -3.76 19.38 -8.31
N LEU A 25 -3.47 19.13 -7.05
CA LEU A 25 -3.14 17.81 -6.55
C LEU A 25 -4.30 16.82 -6.77
N TYR A 26 -5.52 17.26 -6.50
CA TYR A 26 -6.72 16.44 -6.75
C TYR A 26 -6.85 16.08 -8.24
N THR A 27 -6.64 17.02 -9.13
CA THR A 27 -6.68 16.80 -10.58
C THR A 27 -5.61 15.82 -11.03
N ASN A 28 -4.38 15.95 -10.53
CA ASN A 28 -3.28 15.03 -10.82
C ASN A 28 -3.60 13.63 -10.31
N ASN A 29 -4.14 13.51 -9.10
CA ASN A 29 -4.50 12.22 -8.52
C ASN A 29 -5.59 11.53 -9.34
N LYS A 30 -6.56 12.30 -9.82
CA LYS A 30 -7.62 11.78 -10.68
C LYS A 30 -7.04 11.23 -12.00
N ALA A 31 -6.12 11.97 -12.62
CA ALA A 31 -5.47 11.54 -13.86
C ALA A 31 -4.66 10.27 -13.64
N ARG A 32 -3.90 10.19 -12.54
CA ARG A 32 -3.11 9.00 -12.20
C ARG A 32 -3.99 7.77 -12.00
N LEU A 33 -5.11 7.92 -11.29
CA LEU A 33 -6.03 6.82 -11.04
C LEU A 33 -6.75 6.36 -12.31
N SER A 34 -7.00 7.26 -13.25
CA SER A 34 -7.60 6.87 -14.52
C SER A 34 -6.69 5.95 -15.34
N LEU A 35 -5.37 6.08 -15.18
CA LEU A 35 -4.40 5.24 -15.88
C LEU A 35 -4.39 3.79 -15.36
N ILE A 36 -4.74 3.58 -14.10
CA ILE A 36 -4.66 2.24 -13.48
C ILE A 36 -6.02 1.58 -13.29
N ASN A 37 -7.12 2.31 -13.52
CA ASN A 37 -8.48 1.78 -13.31
C ASN A 37 -8.68 0.52 -14.15
N ASP A 38 -8.98 -0.59 -13.49
CA ASP A 38 -9.17 -1.90 -14.13
C ASP A 38 -10.55 -2.07 -14.77
N GLY A 39 -11.41 -1.07 -14.66
CA GLY A 39 -12.74 -1.10 -15.26
C GLY A 39 -13.79 -1.83 -14.44
N LEU A 40 -13.43 -2.38 -13.28
CA LEU A 40 -14.37 -3.07 -12.40
C LEU A 40 -15.17 -2.11 -11.52
N GLN A 41 -14.84 -0.83 -11.57
CA GLN A 41 -15.54 0.24 -10.89
C GLN A 41 -15.39 1.53 -11.68
N THR A 42 -16.26 2.49 -11.38
CA THR A 42 -16.13 3.83 -11.95
C THR A 42 -14.95 4.57 -11.33
N GLN A 43 -14.54 5.67 -11.96
CA GLN A 43 -13.48 6.52 -11.42
C GLN A 43 -13.83 7.05 -10.02
N ALA A 44 -15.07 7.46 -9.83
CA ALA A 44 -15.57 7.93 -8.53
C ALA A 44 -15.50 6.85 -7.47
N GLU A 45 -15.91 5.63 -7.83
CA GLU A 45 -15.85 4.49 -6.91
C GLU A 45 -14.42 4.13 -6.54
N LEU A 46 -13.49 4.18 -7.49
CA LEU A 46 -12.07 3.94 -7.22
C LEU A 46 -11.53 4.96 -6.23
N GLN A 47 -11.83 6.24 -6.43
CA GLN A 47 -11.43 7.30 -5.50
C GLN A 47 -12.00 7.08 -4.11
N GLN A 48 -13.27 6.68 -4.00
CA GLN A 48 -13.90 6.39 -2.71
C GLN A 48 -13.26 5.19 -2.01
N LYS A 49 -12.95 4.14 -2.75
CA LYS A 49 -12.27 2.95 -2.18
C LYS A 49 -10.91 3.31 -1.60
N ILE A 50 -10.16 4.15 -2.30
CA ILE A 50 -8.84 4.58 -1.84
C ILE A 50 -8.98 5.51 -0.63
N TYR A 51 -9.93 6.44 -0.66
CA TYR A 51 -10.21 7.31 0.48
C TYR A 51 -10.58 6.49 1.72
N ALA A 52 -11.48 5.51 1.57
CA ALA A 52 -11.88 4.66 2.68
C ALA A 52 -10.71 3.86 3.25
N ALA A 53 -9.83 3.34 2.40
CA ALA A 53 -8.63 2.63 2.83
C ALA A 53 -7.67 3.55 3.57
N ALA A 54 -7.52 4.79 3.13
CA ALA A 54 -6.71 5.79 3.83
C ALA A 54 -7.29 6.07 5.21
N GLN A 55 -8.60 6.23 5.32
CA GLN A 55 -9.26 6.45 6.61
C GLN A 55 -9.08 5.26 7.56
N ARG A 56 -9.28 4.04 7.07
CA ARG A 56 -9.13 2.83 7.88
C ARG A 56 -7.71 2.64 8.39
N SER A 57 -6.71 3.06 7.63
CA SER A 57 -5.29 2.93 8.01
C SER A 57 -4.74 4.22 8.63
N ARG A 58 -5.58 5.21 8.89
CA ARG A 58 -5.24 6.52 9.50
C ARG A 58 -4.16 7.26 8.71
N GLY A 59 -4.18 7.09 7.39
CA GLY A 59 -3.23 7.72 6.49
C GLY A 59 -3.87 8.84 5.68
N GLU A 60 -3.02 9.55 4.95
CA GLU A 60 -3.47 10.62 4.07
C GLU A 60 -3.92 10.06 2.72
N TYR A 61 -4.98 10.65 2.16
CA TYR A 61 -5.52 10.24 0.88
C TYR A 61 -4.49 10.33 -0.25
N SER A 62 -3.77 11.45 -0.34
CA SER A 62 -2.79 11.65 -1.42
C SER A 62 -1.63 10.66 -1.35
N ALA A 63 -1.20 10.30 -0.15
CA ALA A 63 -0.17 9.27 0.04
C ALA A 63 -0.69 7.89 -0.40
N MET A 64 -1.94 7.58 -0.07
CA MET A 64 -2.56 6.32 -0.50
C MET A 64 -2.71 6.26 -2.02
N VAL A 65 -3.14 7.35 -2.65
CA VAL A 65 -3.22 7.44 -4.12
C VAL A 65 -1.86 7.22 -4.74
N ASP A 66 -0.82 7.84 -4.18
CA ASP A 66 0.54 7.69 -4.68
C ASP A 66 0.98 6.22 -4.68
N SER A 67 0.81 5.55 -3.55
CA SER A 67 1.20 4.13 -3.39
C SER A 67 0.40 3.21 -4.32
N VAL A 68 -0.92 3.37 -4.36
CA VAL A 68 -1.80 2.55 -5.21
C VAL A 68 -1.50 2.79 -6.69
N SER A 69 -1.29 4.04 -7.08
CA SER A 69 -0.98 4.38 -8.47
C SER A 69 0.34 3.80 -8.94
N LYS A 70 1.38 3.89 -8.11
CA LYS A 70 2.69 3.33 -8.44
C LYS A 70 2.64 1.81 -8.54
N LEU A 71 1.99 1.15 -7.60
CA LEU A 71 1.81 -0.30 -7.66
C LEU A 71 1.00 -0.72 -8.88
N GLY A 72 -0.08 -0.01 -9.18
CA GLY A 72 -0.92 -0.32 -10.34
C GLY A 72 -0.22 -0.10 -11.66
N LEU A 73 0.57 0.97 -11.77
CA LEU A 73 1.27 1.31 -13.00
C LEU A 73 2.50 0.42 -13.23
N LEU A 74 3.30 0.19 -12.20
CA LEU A 74 4.59 -0.49 -12.31
C LEU A 74 4.51 -1.99 -12.03
N ALA A 75 3.58 -2.43 -11.21
CA ALA A 75 3.48 -3.79 -10.73
C ALA A 75 2.06 -4.37 -10.86
N GLY A 76 1.25 -3.84 -11.77
CA GLY A 76 -0.13 -4.28 -11.96
C GLY A 76 -0.28 -5.76 -12.20
N ASP A 77 0.68 -6.39 -12.87
CA ASP A 77 0.66 -7.82 -13.16
C ASP A 77 0.78 -8.71 -11.91
N ALA A 78 1.28 -8.15 -10.81
CA ALA A 78 1.38 -8.89 -9.55
C ALA A 78 0.03 -8.98 -8.81
N PHE A 79 -0.97 -8.23 -9.24
CA PHE A 79 -2.26 -8.12 -8.57
C PHE A 79 -3.40 -8.49 -9.51
N SER A 80 -4.46 -9.05 -8.94
CA SER A 80 -5.63 -9.48 -9.72
C SER A 80 -6.59 -8.34 -10.03
N SER A 81 -6.57 -7.25 -9.23
CA SER A 81 -7.51 -6.14 -9.36
C SER A 81 -7.02 -4.92 -8.58
N ASN A 82 -7.66 -3.79 -8.83
CA ASN A 82 -7.44 -2.58 -8.02
C ASN A 82 -7.81 -2.82 -6.55
N ASN A 83 -8.87 -3.59 -6.29
CA ASN A 83 -9.27 -3.93 -4.92
C ASN A 83 -8.13 -4.62 -4.17
N GLU A 84 -7.42 -5.52 -4.84
CA GLU A 84 -6.30 -6.23 -4.24
C GLU A 84 -5.13 -5.30 -3.94
N ILE A 85 -4.82 -4.37 -4.85
CA ILE A 85 -3.77 -3.36 -4.64
C ILE A 85 -4.12 -2.48 -3.44
N ILE A 86 -5.37 -2.03 -3.35
CA ILE A 86 -5.83 -1.18 -2.25
C ILE A 86 -5.74 -1.93 -0.91
N ALA A 87 -6.20 -3.18 -0.87
CA ALA A 87 -6.13 -4.01 0.33
C ALA A 87 -4.69 -4.24 0.77
N PHE A 88 -3.81 -4.53 -0.18
CA PHE A 88 -2.38 -4.72 0.08
C PHE A 88 -1.75 -3.46 0.69
N THR A 89 -2.02 -2.30 0.09
CA THR A 89 -1.49 -1.01 0.52
C THR A 89 -2.04 -0.62 1.90
N GLU A 90 -3.31 -0.89 2.15
CA GLU A 90 -3.91 -0.64 3.47
C GLU A 90 -3.21 -1.46 4.56
N GLN A 91 -2.97 -2.74 4.32
CA GLN A 91 -2.28 -3.60 5.28
C GLN A 91 -0.84 -3.16 5.52
N LEU A 92 -0.13 -2.75 4.46
CA LEU A 92 1.21 -2.19 4.59
C LEU A 92 1.23 -0.95 5.47
N ASN A 93 0.31 -0.03 5.25
CA ASN A 93 0.24 1.21 6.05
C ASN A 93 -0.03 0.91 7.51
N LYS A 94 -0.92 -0.02 7.81
CA LYS A 94 -1.17 -0.47 9.18
C LYS A 94 0.09 -1.08 9.80
N ALA A 95 0.78 -1.94 9.06
CA ALA A 95 2.01 -2.56 9.53
C ALA A 95 3.11 -1.54 9.83
N PHE A 96 3.28 -0.55 8.96
CA PHE A 96 4.21 0.55 9.21
C PHE A 96 3.86 1.32 10.48
N THR A 97 2.59 1.64 10.67
CA THR A 97 2.13 2.36 11.85
C THR A 97 2.38 1.55 13.13
N ILE A 98 2.07 0.26 13.13
CA ILE A 98 2.30 -0.63 14.27
C ILE A 98 3.78 -0.67 14.63
N SER A 99 4.67 -0.73 13.65
CA SER A 99 6.12 -0.81 13.87
C SER A 99 6.77 0.54 14.19
N GLY A 100 6.01 1.63 14.11
CA GLY A 100 6.55 2.98 14.35
C GLY A 100 7.49 3.45 13.26
N ALA A 101 7.27 3.03 12.03
CA ALA A 101 8.12 3.39 10.91
C ALA A 101 8.12 4.90 10.66
N THR A 102 9.31 5.46 10.46
CA THR A 102 9.45 6.86 10.05
C THR A 102 8.99 7.05 8.62
N THR A 103 8.82 8.29 8.19
CA THR A 103 8.50 8.61 6.79
C THR A 103 9.60 8.08 5.85
N GLU A 104 10.87 8.21 6.24
CA GLU A 104 11.99 7.68 5.45
C GLU A 104 11.94 6.16 5.34
N ASN A 105 11.65 5.46 6.44
CA ASN A 105 11.51 4.00 6.44
C ASN A 105 10.38 3.57 5.50
N ARG A 106 9.22 4.24 5.57
CA ARG A 106 8.07 3.94 4.71
C ARG A 106 8.39 4.13 3.25
N ASN A 107 9.02 5.25 2.91
CA ASN A 107 9.36 5.57 1.53
C ASN A 107 10.39 4.60 0.96
N ALA A 108 11.42 4.26 1.74
CA ALA A 108 12.44 3.29 1.33
C ALA A 108 11.83 1.90 1.11
N ALA A 109 11.01 1.44 2.05
CA ALA A 109 10.36 0.14 1.94
C ALA A 109 9.39 0.09 0.75
N MET A 110 8.60 1.14 0.54
CA MET A 110 7.65 1.18 -0.58
C MET A 110 8.38 1.18 -1.93
N LEU A 111 9.51 1.88 -2.03
CA LEU A 111 10.30 1.88 -3.25
C LEU A 111 10.80 0.47 -3.58
N GLN A 112 11.44 -0.18 -2.61
CA GLN A 112 11.99 -1.53 -2.79
C GLN A 112 10.89 -2.56 -3.05
N LEU A 113 9.79 -2.44 -2.32
CA LEU A 113 8.65 -3.35 -2.46
C LEU A 113 7.98 -3.21 -3.83
N THR A 114 7.81 -1.98 -4.32
CA THR A 114 7.25 -1.73 -5.64
C THR A 114 8.15 -2.34 -6.71
N GLN A 115 9.46 -2.18 -6.58
CA GLN A 115 10.42 -2.80 -7.51
C GLN A 115 10.34 -4.33 -7.48
N ALA A 116 10.25 -4.92 -6.30
CA ALA A 116 10.12 -6.37 -6.14
C ALA A 116 8.82 -6.89 -6.77
N MET A 117 7.71 -6.20 -6.52
CA MET A 117 6.41 -6.58 -7.08
C MET A 117 6.40 -6.46 -8.60
N ALA A 118 7.03 -5.41 -9.14
CA ALA A 118 7.17 -5.21 -10.59
C ALA A 118 8.03 -6.29 -11.23
N ALA A 119 9.12 -6.68 -10.57
CA ALA A 119 10.04 -7.72 -11.07
C ALA A 119 9.47 -9.14 -10.89
N GLY A 120 8.47 -9.29 -10.02
CA GLY A 120 7.88 -10.59 -9.69
C GLY A 120 8.60 -11.34 -8.60
N ARG A 121 9.68 -10.79 -8.05
CA ARG A 121 10.47 -11.42 -7.00
C ARG A 121 11.30 -10.39 -6.25
N LEU A 122 11.64 -10.73 -5.01
CA LEU A 122 12.47 -9.93 -4.13
C LEU A 122 13.94 -10.31 -4.37
N GLN A 123 14.78 -9.33 -4.70
CA GLN A 123 16.21 -9.54 -4.85
C GLN A 123 16.92 -9.47 -3.49
N GLY A 124 18.14 -10.01 -3.42
CA GLY A 124 18.87 -10.10 -2.16
C GLY A 124 19.13 -8.76 -1.46
N ASP A 125 19.50 -7.74 -2.21
CA ASP A 125 19.73 -6.39 -1.68
C ASP A 125 18.42 -5.68 -1.30
N GLU A 126 17.35 -5.92 -2.06
CA GLU A 126 16.00 -5.44 -1.71
C GLU A 126 15.52 -6.08 -0.40
N TYR A 127 15.81 -7.36 -0.20
CA TYR A 127 15.47 -8.07 1.03
C TYR A 127 16.10 -7.39 2.24
N VAL A 128 17.39 -7.06 2.18
CA VAL A 128 18.09 -6.38 3.27
C VAL A 128 17.45 -5.02 3.56
N SER A 129 17.16 -4.26 2.51
CA SER A 129 16.50 -2.95 2.66
C SER A 129 15.13 -3.07 3.32
N ILE A 130 14.31 -4.03 2.88
CA ILE A 130 12.98 -4.25 3.46
C ILE A 130 13.09 -4.72 4.90
N MET A 131 14.05 -5.59 5.22
CA MET A 131 14.28 -6.05 6.59
C MET A 131 14.63 -4.88 7.52
N GLU A 132 15.42 -3.92 7.03
CA GLU A 132 15.80 -2.74 7.82
C GLU A 132 14.65 -1.75 7.99
N ASN A 133 13.87 -1.52 6.93
CA ASN A 133 12.87 -0.46 6.87
C ASN A 133 11.44 -0.92 7.17
N ALA A 134 11.16 -2.22 6.99
CA ALA A 134 9.84 -2.81 7.21
C ALA A 134 9.97 -4.22 7.79
N PRO A 135 10.55 -4.37 9.00
CA PRO A 135 10.79 -5.70 9.58
C PRO A 135 9.51 -6.51 9.75
N MET A 136 8.36 -5.85 9.94
CA MET A 136 7.08 -6.56 10.05
C MET A 136 6.70 -7.32 8.79
N LEU A 137 7.09 -6.84 7.62
CA LEU A 137 6.83 -7.56 6.36
C LEU A 137 7.66 -8.84 6.31
N ILE A 138 8.91 -8.78 6.73
CA ILE A 138 9.78 -9.96 6.79
C ILE A 138 9.24 -10.95 7.83
N ASP A 139 8.77 -10.48 8.98
CA ASP A 139 8.11 -11.33 9.99
C ASP A 139 6.88 -12.03 9.40
N ALA A 140 6.08 -11.33 8.62
CA ALA A 140 4.91 -11.90 7.95
C ALA A 140 5.31 -13.01 6.98
N ILE A 141 6.36 -12.78 6.18
CA ILE A 141 6.87 -13.77 5.23
C ILE A 141 7.44 -14.98 5.98
N SER A 142 8.19 -14.74 7.04
CA SER A 142 8.75 -15.81 7.89
C SER A 142 7.63 -16.69 8.46
N LYS A 143 6.60 -16.08 9.01
CA LYS A 143 5.47 -16.79 9.59
C LYS A 143 4.68 -17.56 8.53
N TYR A 144 4.47 -16.95 7.37
CA TYR A 144 3.74 -17.57 6.26
C TYR A 144 4.47 -18.79 5.70
N THR A 145 5.78 -18.70 5.54
CA THR A 145 6.61 -19.74 4.92
C THR A 145 7.13 -20.77 5.92
N GLY A 146 7.14 -20.45 7.21
CA GLY A 146 7.79 -21.26 8.22
C GLY A 146 9.31 -21.23 8.17
N LYS A 147 9.88 -20.25 7.43
CA LYS A 147 11.33 -20.11 7.26
C LYS A 147 11.90 -19.05 8.20
N THR A 148 13.13 -19.23 8.62
CA THR A 148 13.84 -18.22 9.42
C THR A 148 14.22 -17.04 8.52
N LYS A 149 14.56 -15.90 9.16
CA LYS A 149 15.02 -14.72 8.43
C LYS A 149 16.31 -14.99 7.65
N GLY A 150 17.21 -15.82 8.19
CA GLY A 150 18.42 -16.22 7.49
C GLY A 150 18.14 -17.09 6.28
N GLU A 151 17.21 -18.03 6.40
CA GLU A 151 16.77 -18.86 5.28
C GLU A 151 16.11 -18.00 4.20
N LEU A 152 15.29 -17.01 4.59
CA LEU A 152 14.65 -16.08 3.66
C LEU A 152 15.68 -15.25 2.91
N LYS A 153 16.75 -14.82 3.59
CA LYS A 153 17.84 -14.08 2.95
C LYS A 153 18.49 -14.90 1.83
N GLU A 154 18.77 -16.17 2.11
CA GLU A 154 19.33 -17.08 1.11
C GLU A 154 18.35 -17.29 -0.06
N LEU A 155 17.08 -17.52 0.24
CA LEU A 155 16.04 -17.68 -0.79
C LEU A 155 15.91 -16.42 -1.65
N SER A 156 16.02 -15.23 -1.05
CA SER A 156 15.95 -13.98 -1.78
C SER A 156 17.11 -13.82 -2.75
N SER A 157 18.32 -14.22 -2.33
CA SER A 157 19.50 -14.14 -3.21
C SER A 157 19.37 -15.08 -4.41
N GLU A 158 18.60 -16.14 -4.29
CA GLU A 158 18.32 -17.10 -5.36
C GLU A 158 17.04 -16.74 -6.17
N GLY A 159 16.33 -15.69 -5.77
CA GLY A 159 15.11 -15.22 -6.45
C GLY A 159 13.87 -16.04 -6.15
N TYR A 160 13.83 -16.76 -5.04
CA TYR A 160 12.71 -17.61 -4.67
C TYR A 160 11.62 -16.94 -3.84
N ILE A 161 11.82 -15.69 -3.40
CA ILE A 161 10.76 -14.94 -2.73
C ILE A 161 9.98 -14.17 -3.80
N THR A 162 8.88 -14.76 -4.25
CA THR A 162 8.07 -14.22 -5.34
C THR A 162 7.12 -13.12 -4.86
N SER A 163 6.62 -12.33 -5.81
CA SER A 163 5.60 -11.32 -5.52
C SER A 163 4.34 -11.94 -4.92
N ASP A 164 3.93 -13.13 -5.39
CA ASP A 164 2.78 -13.84 -4.84
C ASP A 164 3.02 -14.24 -3.38
N MET A 165 4.22 -14.70 -3.05
CA MET A 165 4.58 -15.03 -1.68
C MET A 165 4.50 -13.81 -0.76
N ILE A 166 5.02 -12.66 -1.20
CA ILE A 166 4.95 -11.42 -0.45
C ILE A 166 3.50 -11.01 -0.21
N LYS A 167 2.71 -11.00 -1.28
CA LYS A 167 1.30 -10.63 -1.23
C LYS A 167 0.51 -11.54 -0.30
N ASN A 168 0.64 -12.84 -0.48
CA ASN A 168 -0.09 -13.84 0.31
C ASN A 168 0.33 -13.83 1.78
N ALA A 169 1.61 -13.61 2.06
CA ALA A 169 2.12 -13.49 3.43
C ALA A 169 1.49 -12.29 4.15
N LEU A 170 1.41 -11.15 3.49
CA LEU A 170 0.81 -9.96 4.08
C LEU A 170 -0.69 -10.16 4.33
N PHE A 171 -1.41 -10.74 3.38
CA PHE A 171 -2.84 -11.03 3.56
C PHE A 171 -3.08 -12.08 4.64
N ALA A 172 -2.21 -13.08 4.76
CA ALA A 172 -2.29 -14.06 5.83
C ALA A 172 -2.09 -13.43 7.22
N ALA A 173 -1.34 -12.33 7.30
CA ALA A 173 -1.10 -11.60 8.53
C ALA A 173 -2.17 -10.54 8.83
N SER A 174 -3.17 -10.35 7.95
CA SER A 174 -4.10 -9.22 8.06
C SER A 174 -4.94 -9.22 9.34
N ASP A 175 -5.38 -10.39 9.83
CA ASP A 175 -6.14 -10.45 11.07
C ASP A 175 -5.30 -9.98 12.26
N ASP A 176 -4.05 -10.42 12.34
CA ASP A 176 -3.11 -10.00 13.38
C ASP A 176 -2.77 -8.51 13.27
N ILE A 177 -2.52 -8.04 12.05
CA ILE A 177 -2.24 -6.62 11.79
C ILE A 177 -3.43 -5.77 12.21
N ASN A 178 -4.64 -6.13 11.79
CA ASN A 178 -5.85 -5.39 12.12
C ASN A 178 -6.09 -5.36 13.64
N ALA A 179 -5.91 -6.49 14.33
CA ALA A 179 -6.09 -6.56 15.77
C ALA A 179 -5.11 -5.66 16.51
N LYS A 180 -3.84 -5.67 16.12
CA LYS A 180 -2.82 -4.80 16.72
C LYS A 180 -3.08 -3.34 16.41
N PHE A 181 -3.49 -3.03 15.19
CA PHE A 181 -3.76 -1.67 14.75
C PHE A 181 -4.92 -1.04 15.53
N GLU A 182 -5.99 -1.80 15.74
CA GLU A 182 -7.16 -1.32 16.49
C GLU A 182 -6.83 -0.97 17.94
N LYS A 183 -5.83 -1.60 18.53
CA LYS A 183 -5.39 -1.33 19.90
C LYS A 183 -4.53 -0.07 20.00
N MET A 184 -4.06 0.47 18.89
CA MET A 184 -3.20 1.66 18.93
C MET A 184 -4.02 2.91 19.17
N PRO A 185 -3.56 3.81 20.07
CA PRO A 185 -4.24 5.08 20.27
C PRO A 185 -4.27 5.90 19.00
N LYS A 186 -5.41 6.54 18.74
CA LYS A 186 -5.51 7.50 17.64
C LYS A 186 -4.77 8.77 18.06
N THR A 187 -3.86 9.22 17.20
CA THR A 187 -3.15 10.49 17.39
C THR A 187 -3.84 11.58 16.59
N PHE A 188 -3.91 12.75 17.18
CA PHE A 188 -4.56 13.92 16.57
C PHE A 188 -3.54 14.99 16.23
#